data_afa07f30be8bf642bf5bb0547400ac46
#
_entry.id   afa07f30be8bf642bf5bb0547400ac46
#
_cell.length_a   1.000
_cell.length_b   1.000
_cell.length_c   1.000
_cell.angle_alpha   90.00
_cell.angle_beta   90.00
_cell.angle_gamma   90.00
#
_symmetry.space_group_name_H-M   'P 1'
#
loop_
_entity.id
_entity.type
_entity.pdbx_description
1 polymer ?
#
loop_
_entity_poly.entity_id
_entity_poly.type
_entity_poly.pdbx_seq_one_letter_code
_entity_poly.pdbx_strand_id
1 'polypeptide(L)'
;MKDIASYKFIERLKQLSFVDEIWLFGSRARGDNQERSDIDLAILCKDAKDSDWLRVMDIVDNADTLLKIDCVRLGKKSLSKGLYNNILKDKVVLYAKVKN
;
A
#
# COMPACT_ATOMS: atom_id res chain seq x y z
N MET A 1 11.12 16.21 -4.99
CA MET A 1 10.28 15.35 -4.12
C MET A 1 10.38 13.91 -4.60
N LYS A 2 10.64 12.99 -3.69
CA LYS A 2 10.80 11.58 -4.06
C LYS A 2 9.43 10.96 -4.38
N ASP A 3 9.31 10.33 -5.54
CA ASP A 3 8.13 9.57 -5.92
C ASP A 3 7.97 8.35 -4.99
N ILE A 4 6.76 8.11 -4.49
CA ILE A 4 6.49 6.99 -3.60
C ILE A 4 6.92 5.66 -4.24
N ALA A 5 6.66 5.48 -5.54
CA ALA A 5 7.03 4.26 -6.24
C ALA A 5 8.54 4.00 -6.28
N SER A 6 9.37 5.01 -6.02
CA SER A 6 10.83 4.88 -6.07
C SER A 6 11.45 4.43 -4.75
N TYR A 7 10.68 4.35 -3.67
CA TYR A 7 11.21 3.84 -2.40
C TYR A 7 11.52 2.36 -2.49
N LYS A 8 12.59 1.95 -1.81
CA LYS A 8 13.04 0.54 -1.80
C LYS A 8 12.00 -0.39 -1.20
N PHE A 9 11.27 0.07 -0.17
CA PHE A 9 10.25 -0.80 0.45
C PHE A 9 9.14 -1.15 -0.53
N ILE A 10 8.79 -0.25 -1.45
CA ILE A 10 7.80 -0.55 -2.49
C ILE A 10 8.34 -1.67 -3.40
N GLU A 11 9.61 -1.60 -3.82
CA GLU A 11 10.22 -2.67 -4.62
C GLU A 11 10.22 -4.01 -3.89
N ARG A 12 10.50 -3.99 -2.58
CA ARG A 12 10.47 -5.21 -1.77
C ARG A 12 9.06 -5.81 -1.70
N LEU A 13 8.04 -4.96 -1.56
CA LEU A 13 6.64 -5.41 -1.57
C LEU A 13 6.27 -6.04 -2.91
N LYS A 14 6.72 -5.46 -4.02
CA LYS A 14 6.44 -5.99 -5.37
C LYS A 14 7.02 -7.39 -5.57
N GLN A 15 8.09 -7.73 -4.87
CA GLN A 15 8.77 -9.03 -5.00
C GLN A 15 8.04 -10.15 -4.26
N LEU A 16 7.10 -9.84 -3.39
CA LEU A 16 6.31 -10.85 -2.69
C LEU A 16 5.31 -11.47 -3.67
N SER A 17 5.37 -12.80 -3.85
CA SER A 17 4.57 -13.50 -4.85
C SER A 17 3.06 -13.38 -4.60
N PHE A 18 2.65 -13.20 -3.36
CA PHE A 18 1.24 -13.10 -2.96
C PHE A 18 0.67 -11.68 -3.05
N VAL A 19 1.49 -10.68 -3.38
CA VAL A 19 1.03 -9.30 -3.56
C VAL A 19 0.54 -9.12 -5.00
N ASP A 20 -0.77 -8.86 -5.15
CA ASP A 20 -1.40 -8.69 -6.46
C ASP A 20 -1.34 -7.25 -6.94
N GLU A 21 -1.67 -6.30 -6.05
CA GLU A 21 -1.64 -4.87 -6.38
C GLU A 21 -1.24 -4.04 -5.16
N ILE A 22 -0.63 -2.89 -5.42
CA ILE A 22 -0.29 -1.89 -4.42
C ILE A 22 -0.93 -0.58 -4.86
N TRP A 23 -1.78 -0.01 -4.01
CA TRP A 23 -2.46 1.26 -4.29
C TRP A 23 -2.01 2.32 -3.29
N LEU A 24 -1.79 3.52 -3.79
CA LEU A 24 -1.64 4.72 -2.96
C LEU A 24 -3.02 5.36 -2.84
N PHE A 25 -3.40 5.79 -1.64
CA PHE A 25 -4.64 6.54 -1.45
C PHE A 25 -4.38 7.72 -0.50
N GLY A 26 -5.43 8.44 -0.12
CA GLY A 26 -5.30 9.57 0.78
C GLY A 26 -4.71 10.81 0.12
N SER A 27 -4.12 11.70 0.93
CA SER A 27 -3.69 13.02 0.46
C SER A 27 -2.62 12.96 -0.63
N ARG A 28 -1.70 12.00 -0.55
CA ARG A 28 -0.64 11.89 -1.56
C ARG A 28 -1.18 11.40 -2.91
N ALA A 29 -2.23 10.58 -2.88
CA ALA A 29 -2.89 10.13 -4.12
C ALA A 29 -3.68 11.28 -4.75
N ARG A 30 -4.35 12.11 -3.93
CA ARG A 30 -5.10 13.27 -4.42
C ARG A 30 -4.21 14.42 -4.86
N GLY A 31 -2.96 14.46 -4.37
CA GLY A 31 -2.04 15.56 -4.67
C GLY A 31 -2.18 16.77 -3.74
N ASP A 32 -2.97 16.65 -2.66
CA ASP A 32 -3.16 17.73 -1.69
C ASP A 32 -2.33 17.54 -0.41
N ASN A 33 -1.32 16.66 -0.48
CA ASN A 33 -0.46 16.37 0.66
C ASN A 33 0.55 17.49 0.94
N GLN A 34 0.96 17.53 2.20
CA GLN A 34 2.12 18.30 2.63
C GLN A 34 3.36 17.40 2.60
N GLU A 35 4.54 17.99 2.74
CA GLU A 35 5.81 17.26 2.67
C GLU A 35 5.88 16.10 3.67
N ARG A 36 5.32 16.28 4.87
CA ARG A 36 5.35 15.29 5.94
C ARG A 36 4.07 14.48 6.08
N SER A 37 3.17 14.57 5.12
CA SER A 37 1.94 13.77 5.14
C SER A 37 2.27 12.27 5.14
N ASP A 38 1.44 11.48 5.83
CA ASP A 38 1.58 10.03 5.88
C ASP A 38 1.50 9.44 4.48
N ILE A 39 2.12 8.28 4.31
CA ILE A 39 1.97 7.47 3.10
C ILE A 39 0.87 6.45 3.38
N ASP A 40 -0.23 6.54 2.64
CA ASP A 40 -1.38 5.64 2.81
C ASP A 40 -1.39 4.62 1.69
N LEU A 41 -1.18 3.35 2.04
CA LEU A 41 -1.11 2.24 1.09
C LEU A 41 -2.20 1.21 1.35
N ALA A 42 -2.75 0.67 0.27
CA ALA A 42 -3.66 -0.45 0.32
C ALA A 42 -3.07 -1.57 -0.55
N ILE A 43 -2.99 -2.78 0.01
CA ILE A 43 -2.37 -3.91 -0.66
C ILE A 43 -3.41 -4.98 -0.91
N LEU A 44 -3.58 -5.33 -2.19
CA LEU A 44 -4.43 -6.42 -2.61
C LEU A 44 -3.59 -7.71 -2.65
N CYS A 45 -3.98 -8.69 -1.83
CA CYS A 45 -3.28 -9.97 -1.71
C CYS A 45 -4.30 -11.07 -1.42
N LYS A 46 -5.05 -11.46 -2.45
CA LYS A 46 -6.20 -12.38 -2.34
C LYS A 46 -5.85 -13.72 -1.71
N ASP A 47 -4.71 -14.26 -2.08
CA ASP A 47 -4.29 -15.60 -1.67
C ASP A 47 -3.32 -15.60 -0.48
N ALA A 48 -3.08 -14.45 0.12
CA ALA A 48 -2.14 -14.33 1.24
C ALA A 48 -2.75 -14.90 2.52
N LYS A 49 -1.92 -15.61 3.27
CA LYS A 49 -2.24 -16.07 4.63
C LYS A 49 -1.93 -14.94 5.61
N ASP A 50 -2.40 -15.06 6.84
CA ASP A 50 -2.07 -14.08 7.89
C ASP A 50 -0.56 -14.04 8.15
N SER A 51 0.12 -15.18 8.05
CA SER A 51 1.58 -15.22 8.17
C SER A 51 2.29 -14.46 7.04
N ASP A 52 1.71 -14.46 5.84
CA ASP A 52 2.24 -13.68 4.72
C ASP A 52 2.09 -12.18 4.98
N TRP A 53 0.98 -11.78 5.57
CA TRP A 53 0.76 -10.37 5.91
C TRP A 53 1.80 -9.84 6.91
N LEU A 54 2.27 -10.68 7.81
CA LEU A 54 3.35 -10.30 8.74
C LEU A 54 4.63 -9.91 7.98
N ARG A 55 4.89 -10.55 6.84
CA ARG A 55 6.03 -10.19 5.99
C ARG A 55 5.86 -8.80 5.37
N VAL A 56 4.63 -8.48 4.97
CA VAL A 56 4.31 -7.12 4.47
C VAL A 56 4.59 -6.10 5.56
N MET A 57 4.09 -6.34 6.76
CA MET A 57 4.26 -5.41 7.88
C MET A 57 5.74 -5.24 8.27
N ASP A 58 6.52 -6.33 8.19
CA ASP A 58 7.96 -6.26 8.45
C ASP A 58 8.67 -5.34 7.44
N ILE A 59 8.33 -5.47 6.17
CA ILE A 59 8.89 -4.60 5.12
C ILE A 59 8.51 -3.14 5.36
N VAL A 60 7.25 -2.89 5.72
CA VAL A 60 6.75 -1.54 6.00
C VAL A 60 7.45 -0.95 7.22
N ASP A 61 7.62 -1.74 8.29
CA ASP A 61 8.26 -1.28 9.52
C ASP A 61 9.75 -0.96 9.32
N ASN A 62 10.39 -1.55 8.32
CA ASN A 62 11.80 -1.33 7.99
C ASN A 62 11.98 -0.47 6.72
N ALA A 63 10.98 0.32 6.37
CA ALA A 63 11.00 1.13 5.17
C ALA A 63 12.08 2.21 5.21
N ASP A 64 12.58 2.55 4.03
CA ASP A 64 13.61 3.57 3.81
C ASP A 64 13.05 4.99 3.80
N THR A 65 12.19 5.31 4.76
CA THR A 65 11.59 6.63 4.94
C THR A 65 11.33 6.90 6.42
N LEU A 66 11.36 8.18 6.80
CA LEU A 66 10.95 8.62 8.13
C LEU A 66 9.46 8.96 8.20
N LEU A 67 8.78 8.97 7.06
CA LEU A 67 7.34 9.23 7.01
C LEU A 67 6.58 8.04 7.59
N LYS A 68 5.48 8.34 8.28
CA LYS A 68 4.58 7.30 8.77
C LYS A 68 3.89 6.63 7.57
N ILE A 69 3.83 5.30 7.60
CA ILE A 69 3.15 4.52 6.58
C ILE A 69 1.93 3.85 7.20
N ASP A 70 0.75 4.17 6.67
CA ASP A 70 -0.49 3.47 7.01
C ASP A 70 -0.75 2.46 5.91
N CYS A 71 -0.66 1.17 6.26
CA CYS A 71 -0.80 0.09 5.29
C CYS A 71 -2.00 -0.77 5.64
N VAL A 72 -2.97 -0.85 4.74
CA VAL A 72 -4.18 -1.64 4.96
C VAL A 72 -4.23 -2.82 3.99
N ARG A 73 -4.81 -3.92 4.47
CA ARG A 73 -4.99 -5.14 3.68
C ARG A 73 -6.37 -5.14 3.05
N LEU A 74 -6.40 -5.16 1.72
CA LEU A 74 -7.65 -5.28 0.96
C LEU A 74 -8.13 -6.72 0.94
N GLY A 75 -9.45 -6.89 0.88
CA GLY A 75 -10.06 -8.22 0.81
C GLY A 75 -10.37 -8.86 2.16
N LYS A 76 -9.99 -8.23 3.26
CA LYS A 76 -10.39 -8.65 4.61
C LYS A 76 -11.64 -7.87 5.04
N LYS A 77 -12.56 -8.53 5.72
CA LYS A 77 -13.80 -7.93 6.21
C LYS A 77 -13.60 -6.86 7.28
N SER A 78 -12.36 -6.64 7.71
CA SER A 78 -12.03 -5.67 8.76
C SER A 78 -12.08 -4.22 8.30
N LEU A 79 -12.13 -3.97 6.99
CA LEU A 79 -12.24 -2.60 6.49
C LEU A 79 -13.69 -2.12 6.54
N SER A 80 -13.92 -0.91 7.07
CA SER A 80 -15.23 -0.30 7.00
C SER A 80 -15.58 0.04 5.55
N LYS A 81 -16.89 0.08 5.25
CA LYS A 81 -17.36 0.49 3.93
C LYS A 81 -16.89 1.89 3.58
N GLY A 82 -16.90 2.82 4.55
CA GLY A 82 -16.48 4.19 4.33
C GLY A 82 -15.02 4.28 3.93
N LEU A 83 -14.15 3.56 4.63
CA LEU A 83 -12.72 3.54 4.29
C LEU A 83 -12.49 2.91 2.91
N TYR A 84 -13.14 1.79 2.64
CA TYR A 84 -13.00 1.11 1.34
C TYR A 84 -13.43 2.02 0.19
N ASN A 85 -14.56 2.71 0.34
CA ASN A 85 -15.05 3.63 -0.68
C ASN A 85 -14.08 4.81 -0.89
N ASN A 86 -13.50 5.34 0.19
CA ASN A 86 -12.49 6.41 0.10
C ASN A 86 -11.24 5.93 -0.63
N ILE A 87 -10.80 4.71 -0.37
CA ILE A 87 -9.66 4.11 -1.05
C ILE A 87 -9.94 4.00 -2.54
N LEU A 88 -11.11 3.47 -2.92
CA LEU A 88 -11.48 3.32 -4.34
C LEU A 88 -11.55 4.66 -5.05
N LYS A 89 -12.05 5.69 -4.36
CA LYS A 89 -12.19 7.03 -4.94
C LYS A 89 -10.84 7.68 -5.21
N ASP A 90 -9.90 7.54 -4.29
CA ASP A 90 -8.62 8.25 -4.33
C ASP A 90 -7.50 7.45 -4.97
N LYS A 91 -7.65 6.15 -5.16
CA LYS A 91 -6.55 5.24 -5.46
C LYS A 91 -5.74 5.63 -6.69
N VAL A 92 -4.43 5.50 -6.53
CA VAL A 92 -3.47 5.51 -7.63
C VAL A 92 -2.76 4.14 -7.58
N VAL A 93 -2.82 3.37 -8.66
CA VAL A 93 -2.19 2.05 -8.70
C VAL A 93 -0.69 2.23 -8.89
N LEU A 94 0.09 1.84 -7.87
CA LEU A 94 1.55 1.87 -7.94
C LEU A 94 2.10 0.60 -8.59
N TYR A 95 1.40 -0.50 -8.43
CA TYR A 95 1.83 -1.81 -8.93
C TYR A 95 0.61 -2.70 -9.14
N ALA A 96 0.58 -3.37 -10.26
CA ALA A 96 -0.39 -4.42 -10.54
C ALA A 96 0.35 -5.59 -11.17
N LYS A 97 0.26 -6.76 -10.53
CA LYS A 97 0.92 -7.98 -11.00
C LYS A 97 0.34 -8.39 -12.35
N VAL A 98 1.22 -8.68 -13.29
CA VAL A 98 0.81 -9.20 -14.59
C VAL A 98 0.34 -10.64 -14.40
N LYS A 99 -0.88 -10.93 -14.84
CA LYS A 99 -1.44 -12.28 -14.82
C LYS A 99 -1.19 -12.92 -16.19
N ASN A 100 -0.52 -14.04 -16.16
CA ASN A 100 -0.36 -14.88 -17.35
C ASN A 100 -1.47 -15.92 -17.41
#